data_78f072a94af38baa5da15d0ed171d43c
#
_entry.id   78f072a94af38baa5da15d0ed171d43c
#
_cell.length_a   1.000
_cell.length_b   1.000
_cell.length_c   1.000
_cell.angle_alpha   90.00
_cell.angle_beta   90.00
_cell.angle_gamma   90.00
#
_symmetry.space_group_name_H-M   'P 1'
#
loop_
_entity.id
_entity.type
_entity.pdbx_description
1 polymer ?
#
loop_
_entity_poly.entity_id
_entity_poly.type
_entity_poly.pdbx_seq_one_letter_code
_entity_poly.pdbx_strand_id
1 'polypeptide(L)'
;PLVLGLSFIAFLATISIQFVIYKIQIDQWYIYAYLNEGFNFLRPHLIDFLFSFRKGFFVYTPIFLLSLVGLFYWFKSTFFHTFWWLLSMIILTYVLSSWHMWWYGGTFGTRVLIEYYVIWIIPLAILFQKTKGNAKTTFIIIFLFFIFNGVLQQYQYRKGIIHYEDMNWQKYKDALLYPIIP
;
A
#
# COMPACT_ATOMS: atom_id res chain seq x y z
N PRO A 1 -6.03 32.09 -18.92
CA PRO A 1 -4.76 31.86 -19.67
C PRO A 1 -3.53 32.35 -18.89
N LEU A 2 -3.54 33.59 -18.36
CA LEU A 2 -2.39 34.18 -17.65
C LEU A 2 -1.97 33.37 -16.41
N VAL A 3 -2.92 32.96 -15.56
CA VAL A 3 -2.67 32.15 -14.35
C VAL A 3 -2.01 30.83 -14.70
N LEU A 4 -2.50 30.13 -15.72
CA LEU A 4 -1.91 28.88 -16.19
C LEU A 4 -0.48 29.08 -16.71
N GLY A 5 -0.24 30.15 -17.45
CA GLY A 5 1.11 30.51 -17.92
C GLY A 5 2.08 30.78 -16.76
N LEU A 6 1.66 31.57 -15.77
CA LEU A 6 2.47 31.85 -14.59
C LEU A 6 2.74 30.59 -13.75
N SER A 7 1.72 29.71 -13.58
CA SER A 7 1.88 28.43 -12.87
C SER A 7 2.88 27.53 -13.58
N PHE A 8 2.85 27.47 -14.90
CA PHE A 8 3.79 26.68 -15.70
C PHE A 8 5.23 27.22 -15.59
N ILE A 9 5.40 28.55 -15.64
CA ILE A 9 6.72 29.19 -15.45
C ILE A 9 7.26 28.89 -14.06
N ALA A 10 6.43 29.03 -13.00
CA ALA A 10 6.81 28.73 -11.64
C ALA A 10 7.21 27.24 -11.48
N PHE A 11 6.47 26.33 -12.11
CA PHE A 11 6.81 24.89 -12.15
C PHE A 11 8.17 24.64 -12.80
N LEU A 12 8.41 25.21 -13.98
CA LEU A 12 9.71 25.08 -14.67
C LEU A 12 10.85 25.69 -13.84
N ALA A 13 10.65 26.84 -13.23
CA ALA A 13 11.63 27.49 -12.35
C ALA A 13 11.98 26.60 -11.16
N THR A 14 10.96 25.95 -10.54
CA THR A 14 11.18 25.03 -9.42
C THR A 14 11.99 23.79 -9.85
N ILE A 15 11.66 23.19 -10.98
CA ILE A 15 12.38 22.02 -11.50
C ILE A 15 13.81 22.39 -11.90
N SER A 16 14.04 23.57 -12.48
CA SER A 16 15.38 24.00 -12.91
C SER A 16 16.37 24.09 -11.75
N ILE A 17 15.90 24.38 -10.53
CA ILE A 17 16.75 24.38 -9.33
C ILE A 17 17.40 23.00 -9.13
N GLN A 18 16.67 21.91 -9.35
CA GLN A 18 17.20 20.54 -9.21
C GLN A 18 18.32 20.27 -10.23
N PHE A 19 18.18 20.73 -11.47
CA PHE A 19 19.22 20.57 -12.49
C PHE A 19 20.48 21.38 -12.13
N VAL A 20 20.32 22.59 -11.60
CA VAL A 20 21.44 23.40 -11.11
C VAL A 20 22.17 22.71 -9.96
N ILE A 21 21.43 22.13 -9.00
CA ILE A 21 22.00 21.35 -7.90
C ILE A 21 22.82 20.17 -8.43
N TYR A 22 22.28 19.40 -9.37
CA TYR A 22 23.02 18.29 -10.00
C TYR A 22 24.29 18.76 -10.69
N LYS A 23 24.23 19.88 -11.43
CA LYS A 23 25.40 20.46 -12.09
C LYS A 23 26.49 20.86 -11.11
N ILE A 24 26.11 21.44 -9.96
CA ILE A 24 27.05 21.87 -8.92
C ILE A 24 27.66 20.65 -8.19
N GLN A 25 26.87 19.62 -7.89
CA GLN A 25 27.31 18.49 -7.07
C GLN A 25 28.18 17.48 -7.83
N ILE A 26 27.85 17.18 -9.08
CA ILE A 26 28.45 16.08 -9.84
C ILE A 26 28.82 16.44 -11.28
N ASP A 27 28.75 17.72 -11.63
CA ASP A 27 29.05 18.27 -12.96
C ASP A 27 28.16 17.68 -14.10
N GLN A 28 26.96 17.18 -13.77
CA GLN A 28 25.98 16.67 -14.74
C GLN A 28 24.63 17.39 -14.56
N TRP A 29 23.94 17.69 -15.69
CA TRP A 29 22.62 18.33 -15.64
C TRP A 29 21.51 17.39 -15.23
N TYR A 30 21.69 16.09 -15.41
CA TYR A 30 20.72 15.04 -15.10
C TYR A 30 21.42 13.81 -14.55
N ILE A 31 20.84 13.22 -13.49
CA ILE A 31 21.31 11.96 -12.88
C ILE A 31 20.23 10.92 -13.06
N TYR A 32 20.55 9.82 -13.72
CA TYR A 32 19.73 8.62 -13.68
C TYR A 32 20.17 7.74 -12.50
N ALA A 33 19.55 7.97 -11.35
CA ALA A 33 19.93 7.30 -10.11
C ALA A 33 19.60 5.80 -10.06
N TYR A 34 18.71 5.34 -10.94
CA TYR A 34 18.15 3.98 -10.88
C TYR A 34 18.86 2.97 -11.79
N LEU A 35 19.97 3.30 -12.42
CA LEU A 35 20.82 2.45 -13.28
C LEU A 35 20.13 1.20 -13.86
N ASN A 36 20.12 0.07 -13.09
CA ASN A 36 19.51 -1.21 -13.48
C ASN A 36 18.15 -1.46 -12.80
N GLU A 37 17.64 -0.49 -12.06
CA GLU A 37 16.34 -0.58 -11.41
C GLU A 37 15.23 -0.10 -12.35
N GLY A 38 14.10 -0.82 -12.37
CA GLY A 38 13.02 -0.44 -13.27
C GLY A 38 11.75 -1.26 -13.08
N PHE A 39 10.77 -0.95 -13.93
CA PHE A 39 9.49 -1.63 -13.96
C PHE A 39 9.50 -2.78 -14.96
N ASN A 40 9.06 -3.96 -14.55
CA ASN A 40 8.82 -5.09 -15.41
C ASN A 40 7.31 -5.28 -15.64
N PHE A 41 6.73 -4.46 -16.50
CA PHE A 41 5.30 -4.49 -16.80
C PHE A 41 4.83 -5.79 -17.46
N LEU A 42 5.72 -6.57 -18.09
CA LEU A 42 5.36 -7.85 -18.68
C LEU A 42 5.27 -8.99 -17.65
N ARG A 43 5.86 -8.81 -16.48
CA ARG A 43 5.87 -9.83 -15.39
C ARG A 43 5.64 -9.17 -14.03
N PRO A 44 4.46 -8.58 -13.79
CA PRO A 44 4.13 -7.99 -12.49
C PRO A 44 3.98 -9.08 -11.42
N HIS A 45 4.45 -8.80 -10.21
CA HIS A 45 4.36 -9.67 -9.05
C HIS A 45 3.04 -9.46 -8.28
N LEU A 46 1.88 -9.46 -8.98
CA LEU A 46 0.56 -9.14 -8.41
C LEU A 46 0.20 -10.00 -7.20
N ILE A 47 0.37 -11.32 -7.32
CA ILE A 47 0.00 -12.25 -6.25
C ILE A 47 0.92 -12.07 -5.06
N ASP A 48 2.22 -11.97 -5.29
CA ASP A 48 3.20 -11.77 -4.23
C ASP A 48 2.98 -10.43 -3.52
N PHE A 49 2.72 -9.37 -4.28
CA PHE A 49 2.44 -8.04 -3.76
C PHE A 49 1.20 -7.98 -2.86
N LEU A 50 0.18 -8.78 -3.15
CA LEU A 50 -1.06 -8.81 -2.39
C LEU A 50 -1.05 -9.85 -1.25
N PHE A 51 -0.45 -11.03 -1.44
CA PHE A 51 -0.66 -12.19 -0.57
C PHE A 51 0.61 -12.86 -0.05
N SER A 52 1.80 -12.42 -0.44
CA SER A 52 3.05 -13.02 0.04
C SER A 52 3.27 -12.81 1.54
N PHE A 53 3.82 -13.82 2.21
CA PHE A 53 4.29 -13.70 3.60
C PHE A 53 5.53 -12.80 3.71
N ARG A 54 6.21 -12.50 2.61
CA ARG A 54 7.34 -11.56 2.61
C ARG A 54 6.84 -10.14 2.93
N LYS A 55 5.86 -9.62 2.18
CA LYS A 55 5.32 -8.25 2.33
C LYS A 55 3.90 -8.07 1.80
N GLY A 56 3.13 -9.13 1.62
CA GLY A 56 1.82 -9.06 0.99
C GLY A 56 0.86 -8.11 1.71
N PHE A 57 0.18 -7.27 0.94
CA PHE A 57 -0.73 -6.25 1.44
C PHE A 57 -1.79 -6.80 2.40
N PHE A 58 -2.52 -7.83 1.99
CA PHE A 58 -3.59 -8.41 2.82
C PHE A 58 -3.07 -9.28 3.98
N VAL A 59 -1.82 -9.72 3.93
CA VAL A 59 -1.20 -10.47 5.03
C VAL A 59 -0.85 -9.54 6.20
N TYR A 60 -0.31 -8.35 5.89
CA TYR A 60 0.12 -7.40 6.91
C TYR A 60 -0.93 -6.33 7.24
N THR A 61 -1.95 -6.17 6.40
CA THR A 61 -3.08 -5.26 6.62
C THR A 61 -4.42 -5.96 6.33
N PRO A 62 -4.74 -7.05 7.07
CA PRO A 62 -5.92 -7.88 6.78
C PRO A 62 -7.24 -7.14 6.97
N ILE A 63 -7.24 -6.00 7.66
CA ILE A 63 -8.42 -5.15 7.82
C ILE A 63 -9.03 -4.73 6.47
N PHE A 64 -8.22 -4.60 5.42
CA PHE A 64 -8.71 -4.25 4.08
C PHE A 64 -9.36 -5.40 3.33
N LEU A 65 -9.32 -6.65 3.85
CA LEU A 65 -10.20 -7.71 3.37
C LEU A 65 -11.68 -7.37 3.60
N LEU A 66 -11.98 -6.65 4.69
CA LEU A 66 -13.34 -6.15 4.94
C LEU A 66 -13.75 -5.09 3.91
N SER A 67 -12.81 -4.33 3.37
CA SER A 67 -13.09 -3.36 2.30
C SER A 67 -13.55 -4.05 1.02
N LEU A 68 -13.05 -5.25 0.71
CA LEU A 68 -13.52 -6.04 -0.44
C LEU A 68 -15.00 -6.41 -0.30
N VAL A 69 -15.44 -6.73 0.91
CA VAL A 69 -16.88 -6.95 1.18
C VAL A 69 -17.66 -5.64 1.02
N GLY A 70 -17.10 -4.53 1.47
CA GLY A 70 -17.70 -3.20 1.31
C GLY A 70 -17.88 -2.80 -0.16
N LEU A 71 -16.92 -3.16 -1.02
CA LEU A 71 -17.03 -2.93 -2.47
C LEU A 71 -18.27 -3.56 -3.08
N PHE A 72 -18.65 -4.76 -2.64
CA PHE A 72 -19.86 -5.42 -3.13
C PHE A 72 -21.13 -4.59 -2.85
N TYR A 73 -21.22 -4.01 -1.65
CA TYR A 73 -22.33 -3.12 -1.30
C TYR A 73 -22.27 -1.80 -2.06
N TRP A 74 -21.08 -1.26 -2.25
CA TRP A 74 -20.87 -0.02 -2.99
C TRP A 74 -21.22 -0.18 -4.46
N PHE A 75 -20.79 -1.27 -5.08
CA PHE A 75 -21.10 -1.59 -6.47
C PHE A 75 -22.61 -1.63 -6.74
N LYS A 76 -23.38 -2.20 -5.81
CA LYS A 76 -24.86 -2.22 -5.89
C LYS A 76 -25.50 -0.84 -5.69
N SER A 77 -24.85 0.07 -5.02
CA SER A 77 -25.35 1.40 -4.71
C SER A 77 -25.02 2.43 -5.80
N THR A 78 -23.75 2.49 -6.21
CA THR A 78 -23.23 3.47 -7.17
C THR A 78 -22.17 2.83 -8.06
N PHE A 79 -22.61 2.20 -9.15
CA PHE A 79 -21.73 1.53 -10.11
C PHE A 79 -20.60 2.42 -10.61
N PHE A 80 -20.90 3.64 -11.03
CA PHE A 80 -19.94 4.57 -11.64
C PHE A 80 -18.74 4.86 -10.71
N HIS A 81 -18.99 5.25 -9.46
CA HIS A 81 -17.92 5.56 -8.51
C HIS A 81 -17.09 4.32 -8.16
N THR A 82 -17.75 3.18 -7.98
CA THR A 82 -17.08 1.91 -7.68
C THR A 82 -16.20 1.44 -8.83
N PHE A 83 -16.66 1.63 -10.08
CA PHE A 83 -15.90 1.31 -11.27
C PHE A 83 -14.58 2.10 -11.33
N TRP A 84 -14.64 3.42 -11.17
CA TRP A 84 -13.44 4.26 -11.21
C TRP A 84 -12.51 3.98 -10.04
N TRP A 85 -13.06 3.67 -8.88
CA TRP A 85 -12.27 3.25 -7.73
C TRP A 85 -11.53 1.94 -8.02
N LEU A 86 -12.22 0.92 -8.51
CA LEU A 86 -11.63 -0.37 -8.89
C LEU A 86 -10.55 -0.21 -9.96
N LEU A 87 -10.85 0.54 -11.01
CA LEU A 87 -9.90 0.80 -12.08
C LEU A 87 -8.62 1.45 -11.54
N SER A 88 -8.77 2.47 -10.68
CA SER A 88 -7.63 3.15 -10.07
C SER A 88 -6.80 2.19 -9.20
N MET A 89 -7.44 1.34 -8.39
CA MET A 89 -6.74 0.36 -7.53
C MET A 89 -6.05 -0.74 -8.34
N ILE A 90 -6.66 -1.20 -9.43
CA ILE A 90 -6.07 -2.19 -10.34
C ILE A 90 -4.82 -1.58 -11.00
N ILE A 91 -4.91 -0.38 -11.56
CA ILE A 91 -3.78 0.30 -12.20
C ILE A 91 -2.65 0.54 -11.18
N LEU A 92 -2.98 1.05 -10.01
CA LEU A 92 -2.02 1.30 -8.94
C LEU A 92 -1.31 0.01 -8.52
N THR A 93 -2.06 -1.05 -8.24
CA THR A 93 -1.51 -2.36 -7.86
C THR A 93 -0.63 -2.95 -8.96
N TYR A 94 -1.06 -2.84 -10.22
CA TYR A 94 -0.29 -3.29 -11.37
C TYR A 94 1.04 -2.54 -11.49
N VAL A 95 1.03 -1.22 -11.42
CA VAL A 95 2.26 -0.41 -11.50
C VAL A 95 3.20 -0.72 -10.34
N LEU A 96 2.70 -0.71 -9.10
CA LEU A 96 3.52 -0.95 -7.93
C LEU A 96 4.08 -2.37 -7.89
N SER A 97 3.31 -3.38 -8.28
CA SER A 97 3.77 -4.78 -8.34
C SER A 97 4.74 -5.06 -9.51
N SER A 98 4.80 -4.16 -10.48
CA SER A 98 5.73 -4.24 -11.63
C SER A 98 7.14 -3.76 -11.31
N TRP A 99 7.35 -3.11 -10.16
CA TRP A 99 8.68 -2.69 -9.74
C TRP A 99 9.58 -3.91 -9.48
N HIS A 100 10.85 -3.88 -9.95
CA HIS A 100 11.77 -5.02 -9.83
C HIS A 100 11.96 -5.49 -8.38
N MET A 101 11.94 -4.57 -7.41
CA MET A 101 11.90 -4.87 -5.97
C MET A 101 10.47 -4.64 -5.45
N TRP A 102 9.50 -5.45 -5.90
CA TRP A 102 8.08 -5.33 -5.54
C TRP A 102 7.80 -5.29 -4.03
N TRP A 103 8.74 -5.77 -3.21
CA TRP A 103 8.66 -5.72 -1.74
C TRP A 103 9.16 -4.39 -1.14
N TYR A 104 9.71 -3.48 -1.94
CA TYR A 104 10.11 -2.11 -1.55
C TYR A 104 11.05 -2.03 -0.32
N GLY A 105 12.06 -2.92 -0.27
CA GLY A 105 13.16 -2.85 0.70
C GLY A 105 12.80 -3.14 2.15
N GLY A 106 13.62 -2.63 3.08
CA GLY A 106 13.61 -2.93 4.50
C GLY A 106 12.53 -2.23 5.31
N THR A 107 11.24 -2.51 5.08
CA THR A 107 10.12 -1.89 5.80
C THR A 107 9.12 -2.93 6.29
N PHE A 108 8.23 -2.57 7.21
CA PHE A 108 7.11 -3.40 7.61
C PHE A 108 6.00 -3.40 6.55
N GLY A 109 5.58 -4.58 6.10
CA GLY A 109 4.48 -4.74 5.15
C GLY A 109 4.68 -4.01 3.81
N THR A 110 3.59 -3.77 3.09
CA THR A 110 3.58 -3.11 1.78
C THR A 110 3.56 -1.59 1.95
N ARG A 111 4.71 -1.02 2.29
CA ARG A 111 4.90 0.42 2.59
C ARG A 111 4.27 1.34 1.55
N VAL A 112 4.43 1.04 0.28
CA VAL A 112 3.98 1.91 -0.82
C VAL A 112 2.48 2.07 -0.92
N LEU A 113 1.70 1.22 -0.26
CA LEU A 113 0.24 1.34 -0.19
C LEU A 113 -0.25 2.15 1.02
N ILE A 114 0.61 2.55 1.95
CA ILE A 114 0.19 3.30 3.17
C ILE A 114 -0.50 4.62 2.78
N GLU A 115 0.03 5.34 1.81
CA GLU A 115 -0.54 6.60 1.33
C GLU A 115 -1.94 6.43 0.72
N TYR A 116 -2.25 5.23 0.24
CA TYR A 116 -3.53 4.89 -0.37
C TYR A 116 -4.54 4.25 0.61
N TYR A 117 -4.19 4.08 1.88
CA TYR A 117 -5.10 3.53 2.90
C TYR A 117 -6.38 4.34 3.03
N VAL A 118 -6.30 5.67 2.87
CA VAL A 118 -7.47 6.56 2.86
C VAL A 118 -8.50 6.12 1.80
N ILE A 119 -8.03 5.69 0.64
CA ILE A 119 -8.91 5.23 -0.45
C ILE A 119 -9.55 3.88 -0.09
N TRP A 120 -8.82 2.99 0.58
CA TRP A 120 -9.33 1.71 1.06
C TRP A 120 -10.34 1.83 2.20
N ILE A 121 -10.30 2.93 2.97
CA ILE A 121 -11.26 3.20 4.05
C ILE A 121 -12.67 3.47 3.48
N ILE A 122 -12.81 3.98 2.26
CA ILE A 122 -14.13 4.30 1.66
C ILE A 122 -15.05 3.07 1.62
N PRO A 123 -14.70 1.95 0.97
CA PRO A 123 -15.55 0.77 0.97
C PRO A 123 -15.72 0.15 2.36
N LEU A 124 -14.73 0.28 3.25
CA LEU A 124 -14.84 -0.15 4.64
C LEU A 124 -15.92 0.63 5.40
N ALA A 125 -15.96 1.95 5.23
CA ALA A 125 -16.98 2.80 5.82
C ALA A 125 -18.38 2.48 5.28
N ILE A 126 -18.50 2.17 4.00
CA ILE A 126 -19.76 1.74 3.39
C ILE A 126 -20.23 0.43 4.00
N LEU A 127 -19.32 -0.55 4.19
CA LEU A 127 -19.67 -1.79 4.88
C LEU A 127 -20.19 -1.52 6.30
N PHE A 128 -19.50 -0.66 7.05
CA PHE A 128 -19.92 -0.28 8.39
C PHE A 128 -21.30 0.37 8.44
N GLN A 129 -21.63 1.22 7.46
CA GLN A 129 -22.95 1.86 7.35
C GLN A 129 -24.06 0.88 6.96
N LYS A 130 -23.74 -0.13 6.13
CA LYS A 130 -24.73 -1.10 5.63
C LYS A 130 -24.99 -2.23 6.62
N THR A 131 -24.07 -2.52 7.52
CA THR A 131 -24.26 -3.56 8.55
C THR A 131 -25.16 -3.07 9.70
N LYS A 132 -26.11 -3.92 10.16
CA LYS A 132 -27.05 -3.63 11.25
C LYS A 132 -27.16 -4.82 12.19
N GLY A 133 -27.67 -4.57 13.41
CA GLY A 133 -27.90 -5.62 14.40
C GLY A 133 -26.65 -6.47 14.67
N ASN A 134 -26.82 -7.78 14.76
CA ASN A 134 -25.75 -8.73 15.04
C ASN A 134 -24.60 -8.67 14.02
N ALA A 135 -24.90 -8.41 12.75
CA ALA A 135 -23.87 -8.27 11.71
C ALA A 135 -22.93 -7.07 11.98
N LYS A 136 -23.46 -5.98 12.53
CA LYS A 136 -22.65 -4.82 12.93
C LYS A 136 -21.73 -5.16 14.11
N THR A 137 -22.24 -5.87 15.11
CA THR A 137 -21.43 -6.33 16.23
C THR A 137 -20.31 -7.25 15.77
N THR A 138 -20.63 -8.24 14.92
CA THR A 138 -19.62 -9.14 14.32
C THR A 138 -18.57 -8.35 13.52
N PHE A 139 -18.99 -7.38 12.72
CA PHE A 139 -18.07 -6.51 12.00
C PHE A 139 -17.11 -5.78 12.95
N ILE A 140 -17.62 -5.18 14.03
CA ILE A 140 -16.79 -4.46 15.02
C ILE A 140 -15.79 -5.40 15.67
N ILE A 141 -16.20 -6.61 16.05
CA ILE A 141 -15.30 -7.61 16.66
C ILE A 141 -14.17 -7.97 15.70
N ILE A 142 -14.49 -8.30 14.45
CA ILE A 142 -13.48 -8.65 13.42
C ILE A 142 -12.57 -7.44 13.14
N PHE A 143 -13.12 -6.24 13.07
CA PHE A 143 -12.38 -5.01 12.86
C PHE A 143 -11.35 -4.76 13.98
N LEU A 144 -11.79 -4.87 15.24
CA LEU A 144 -10.91 -4.73 16.41
C LEU A 144 -9.84 -5.84 16.45
N PHE A 145 -10.21 -7.07 16.12
CA PHE A 145 -9.26 -8.17 15.99
C PHE A 145 -8.15 -7.87 14.97
N PHE A 146 -8.50 -7.34 13.80
CA PHE A 146 -7.50 -6.99 12.78
C PHE A 146 -6.61 -5.81 13.20
N ILE A 147 -7.17 -4.82 13.94
CA ILE A 147 -6.36 -3.74 14.52
C ILE A 147 -5.37 -4.32 15.53
N PHE A 148 -5.83 -5.15 16.45
CA PHE A 148 -4.98 -5.79 17.45
C PHE A 148 -3.87 -6.62 16.79
N ASN A 149 -4.20 -7.41 15.77
CA ASN A 149 -3.23 -8.19 15.01
C ASN A 149 -2.19 -7.29 14.33
N GLY A 150 -2.59 -6.18 13.73
CA GLY A 150 -1.67 -5.22 13.12
C GLY A 150 -0.71 -4.58 14.14
N VAL A 151 -1.21 -4.21 15.33
CA VAL A 151 -0.38 -3.68 16.42
C VAL A 151 0.61 -4.74 16.91
N LEU A 152 0.17 -6.00 17.06
CA LEU A 152 1.01 -7.11 17.45
C LEU A 152 2.12 -7.36 16.43
N GLN A 153 1.79 -7.45 15.14
CA GLN A 153 2.79 -7.62 14.07
C GLN A 153 3.79 -6.47 14.03
N GLN A 154 3.34 -5.23 14.26
CA GLN A 154 4.23 -4.07 14.35
C GLN A 154 5.20 -4.18 15.54
N TYR A 155 4.74 -4.67 16.68
CA TYR A 155 5.59 -4.95 17.83
C TYR A 155 6.62 -6.05 17.53
N GLN A 156 6.17 -7.16 16.92
CA GLN A 156 7.04 -8.26 16.51
C GLN A 156 8.10 -7.82 15.49
N TYR A 157 7.72 -6.94 14.56
CA TYR A 157 8.66 -6.33 13.62
C TYR A 157 9.74 -5.52 14.34
N ARG A 158 9.37 -4.69 15.32
CA ARG A 158 10.33 -3.91 16.12
C ARG A 158 11.29 -4.80 16.93
N LYS A 159 10.85 -5.98 17.31
CA LYS A 159 11.66 -6.98 18.03
C LYS A 159 12.49 -7.87 17.09
N GLY A 160 12.39 -7.70 15.78
CA GLY A 160 13.08 -8.52 14.79
C GLY A 160 12.52 -9.93 14.61
N ILE A 161 11.37 -10.24 15.23
CA ILE A 161 10.68 -11.53 15.08
C ILE A 161 10.11 -11.65 13.67
N ILE A 162 9.44 -10.58 13.20
CA ILE A 162 9.08 -10.41 11.79
C ILE A 162 10.25 -9.71 11.13
N HIS A 163 10.96 -10.46 10.28
CA HIS A 163 12.10 -9.91 9.56
C HIS A 163 11.67 -8.98 8.44
N TYR A 164 12.41 -7.91 8.20
CA TYR A 164 12.07 -6.86 7.25
C TYR A 164 12.09 -7.32 5.78
N GLU A 165 12.77 -8.41 5.46
CA GLU A 165 12.94 -8.87 4.08
C GLU A 165 12.76 -10.38 3.90
N ASP A 166 13.26 -11.17 4.82
CA ASP A 166 13.35 -12.62 4.69
C ASP A 166 12.23 -13.32 5.49
N MET A 167 10.97 -13.09 5.07
CA MET A 167 9.79 -13.76 5.62
C MET A 167 9.22 -14.78 4.63
N ASN A 168 8.85 -15.95 5.18
CA ASN A 168 8.12 -17.00 4.49
C ASN A 168 7.01 -17.55 5.39
N TRP A 169 6.22 -18.48 4.88
CA TRP A 169 5.12 -19.08 5.65
C TRP A 169 5.56 -19.66 7.00
N GLN A 170 6.68 -20.39 7.05
CA GLN A 170 7.16 -21.01 8.30
C GLN A 170 7.52 -19.93 9.34
N LYS A 171 8.36 -18.98 8.97
CA LYS A 171 8.76 -17.87 9.86
C LYS A 171 7.56 -17.02 10.29
N TYR A 172 6.59 -16.81 9.40
CA TYR A 172 5.36 -16.08 9.72
C TYR A 172 4.50 -16.84 10.75
N LYS A 173 4.36 -18.16 10.59
CA LYS A 173 3.68 -19.03 11.55
C LYS A 173 4.37 -19.01 12.90
N ASP A 174 5.69 -19.12 12.93
CA ASP A 174 6.48 -19.07 14.16
C ASP A 174 6.31 -17.71 14.85
N ALA A 175 6.29 -16.62 14.10
CA ALA A 175 6.01 -15.28 14.62
C ALA A 175 4.62 -15.17 15.25
N LEU A 176 3.57 -15.74 14.62
CA LEU A 176 2.21 -15.75 15.18
C LEU A 176 2.12 -16.51 16.51
N LEU A 177 2.94 -17.55 16.68
CA LEU A 177 2.98 -18.37 17.89
C LEU A 177 3.92 -17.81 18.97
N TYR A 178 4.66 -16.76 18.64
CA TYR A 178 5.60 -16.14 19.57
C TYR A 178 4.86 -15.43 20.70
N PRO A 179 5.17 -15.73 21.97
CA PRO A 179 4.47 -15.13 23.10
C PRO A 179 4.62 -13.62 23.12
N ILE A 180 3.51 -12.92 23.40
CA ILE A 180 3.43 -11.46 23.47
C ILE A 180 4.18 -10.92 24.68
N ILE A 181 4.41 -11.77 25.67
CA ILE A 181 5.04 -11.42 26.96
C ILE A 181 6.38 -12.18 27.04
N PRO A 182 7.49 -11.47 27.34
CA PRO A 182 8.80 -12.08 27.52
C PRO A 182 8.86 -13.01 28.72
#